data_3c9d54ae3893c33da35fe8445945a9dd
#
_entry.id   3c9d54ae3893c33da35fe8445945a9dd
#
_cell.length_a   1.000
_cell.length_b   1.000
_cell.length_c   1.000
_cell.angle_alpha   90.00
_cell.angle_beta   90.00
_cell.angle_gamma   90.00
#
_symmetry.space_group_name_H-M   'P 1'
#
loop_
_entity.id
_entity.type
_entity.pdbx_description
1 polymer ?
#
loop_
_entity_poly.entity_id
_entity_poly.type
_entity_poly.pdbx_seq_one_letter_code
_entity_poly.pdbx_strand_id
1 'polypeptide(L)'
;FHAIQCKLYDADRKVSKAEIDSFLSAASRTYFKRRYIVSTTHAWSDNALATLENQDPPVTKIDLEILEQSVIDWSKFAEKKQVVFKPKKELRDHQKAALSSVKIGLYEQKLERGKLIMACGTGKTFTSLKIAEACAGAGKRVLFLVPSLSLLSQTLTEWTQESTTPLHSYAVCSDTEIGKKKDA
;
A
#
# COMPACT_ATOMS: atom_id res chain seq x y z
N PHE A 1 10.23 -21.84 -2.72
CA PHE A 1 8.81 -22.03 -2.36
C PHE A 1 8.40 -21.01 -1.31
N HIS A 2 7.09 -20.75 -1.19
CA HIS A 2 6.48 -19.92 -0.16
C HIS A 2 5.57 -20.78 0.71
N ALA A 3 5.58 -20.57 2.02
CA ALA A 3 4.63 -21.20 2.93
C ALA A 3 3.50 -20.20 3.22
N ILE A 4 2.26 -20.63 3.06
CA ILE A 4 1.08 -19.78 3.28
C ILE A 4 0.14 -20.52 4.22
N GLN A 5 -0.29 -19.87 5.29
CA GLN A 5 -1.39 -20.34 6.14
C GLN A 5 -2.52 -19.32 6.13
N CYS A 6 -3.73 -19.78 5.81
CA CYS A 6 -4.94 -18.97 5.87
C CYS A 6 -5.76 -19.32 7.10
N LYS A 7 -6.28 -18.30 7.78
CA LYS A 7 -7.15 -18.41 8.95
C LYS A 7 -8.44 -17.66 8.69
N LEU A 8 -9.54 -18.41 8.57
CA LEU A 8 -10.88 -17.84 8.43
C LEU A 8 -11.48 -17.69 9.84
N TYR A 9 -11.57 -16.46 10.30
CA TYR A 9 -12.08 -16.10 11.61
C TYR A 9 -13.13 -15.00 11.53
N ASP A 10 -13.99 -14.93 12.53
CA ASP A 10 -14.86 -13.77 12.73
C ASP A 10 -14.00 -12.53 13.03
N ALA A 11 -14.49 -11.35 12.65
CA ALA A 11 -13.73 -10.10 12.69
C ALA A 11 -13.17 -9.77 14.08
N ASP A 12 -13.89 -10.16 15.15
CA ASP A 12 -13.52 -9.88 16.54
C ASP A 12 -12.63 -10.96 17.14
N ARG A 13 -12.42 -12.08 16.47
CA ARG A 13 -11.60 -13.16 17.00
C ARG A 13 -10.12 -12.81 16.95
N LYS A 14 -9.48 -12.86 18.13
CA LYS A 14 -8.06 -12.54 18.27
C LYS A 14 -7.18 -13.75 17.89
N VAL A 15 -6.23 -13.52 17.00
CA VAL A 15 -5.21 -14.54 16.66
C VAL A 15 -4.22 -14.64 17.80
N SER A 16 -4.05 -15.84 18.35
CA SER A 16 -3.16 -16.13 19.47
C SER A 16 -1.77 -16.59 19.00
N LYS A 17 -0.77 -16.52 19.92
CA LYS A 17 0.56 -17.04 19.66
C LYS A 17 0.54 -18.55 19.32
N ALA A 18 -0.21 -19.36 20.04
CA ALA A 18 -0.28 -20.81 19.84
C ALA A 18 -0.72 -21.19 18.41
N GLU A 19 -1.58 -20.35 17.81
CA GLU A 19 -2.06 -20.54 16.43
C GLU A 19 -0.99 -20.23 15.39
N ILE A 20 0.02 -19.45 15.75
CA ILE A 20 1.15 -19.09 14.89
C ILE A 20 2.30 -20.08 15.03
N ASP A 21 2.58 -20.55 16.25
CA ASP A 21 3.70 -21.43 16.54
C ASP A 21 3.66 -22.72 15.70
N SER A 22 2.48 -23.30 15.48
CA SER A 22 2.31 -24.49 14.64
C SER A 22 2.69 -24.22 13.17
N PHE A 23 2.33 -23.05 12.66
CA PHE A 23 2.70 -22.62 11.32
C PHE A 23 4.21 -22.38 11.21
N LEU A 24 4.79 -21.66 12.17
CA LEU A 24 6.22 -21.38 12.17
C LEU A 24 7.04 -22.67 12.20
N SER A 25 6.62 -23.64 13.02
CA SER A 25 7.25 -24.95 13.09
C SER A 25 7.17 -25.70 11.75
N ALA A 26 6.00 -25.76 11.12
CA ALA A 26 5.82 -26.44 9.85
C ALA A 26 6.55 -25.73 8.69
N ALA A 27 6.63 -24.40 8.75
CA ALA A 27 7.25 -23.54 7.73
C ALA A 27 8.73 -23.23 8.00
N SER A 28 9.38 -23.88 8.98
CA SER A 28 10.79 -23.68 9.30
C SER A 28 11.77 -24.33 8.32
N ARG A 29 11.27 -25.12 7.38
CA ARG A 29 12.11 -25.86 6.42
C ARG A 29 12.84 -24.91 5.47
N THR A 30 14.11 -25.19 5.23
CA THR A 30 15.06 -24.32 4.47
C THR A 30 14.68 -24.01 3.02
N TYR A 31 13.79 -24.77 2.41
CA TYR A 31 13.32 -24.52 1.05
C TYR A 31 12.26 -23.42 0.94
N PHE A 32 11.64 -23.01 2.07
CA PHE A 32 10.75 -21.85 2.07
C PHE A 32 11.58 -20.56 2.13
N LYS A 33 11.37 -19.68 1.16
CA LYS A 33 12.05 -18.37 1.08
C LYS A 33 11.24 -17.26 1.74
N ARG A 34 9.92 -17.39 1.77
CA ARG A 34 8.99 -16.45 2.41
C ARG A 34 7.84 -17.22 3.06
N ARG A 35 7.31 -16.66 4.11
CA ARG A 35 6.19 -17.20 4.87
C ARG A 35 5.10 -16.15 4.99
N TYR A 36 3.86 -16.55 4.74
CA TYR A 36 2.69 -15.67 4.81
C TYR A 36 1.68 -16.27 5.77
N ILE A 37 1.14 -15.44 6.67
CA ILE A 37 -0.01 -15.79 7.48
C ILE A 37 -1.14 -14.82 7.16
N VAL A 38 -2.24 -15.35 6.63
CA VAL A 38 -3.40 -14.59 6.18
C VAL A 38 -4.53 -14.80 7.16
N SER A 39 -5.19 -13.75 7.60
CA SER A 39 -6.33 -13.83 8.52
C SER A 39 -7.45 -12.89 8.10
N THR A 40 -8.70 -13.34 8.27
CA THR A 40 -9.90 -12.51 8.08
C THR A 40 -10.25 -11.68 9.32
N THR A 41 -9.32 -11.54 10.28
CA THR A 41 -9.43 -10.62 11.41
C THR A 41 -8.22 -9.68 11.46
N HIS A 42 -8.42 -8.49 11.97
CA HIS A 42 -7.34 -7.54 12.30
C HIS A 42 -6.89 -7.63 13.76
N ALA A 43 -7.60 -8.44 14.58
CA ALA A 43 -7.30 -8.61 15.99
C ALA A 43 -6.19 -9.65 16.20
N TRP A 44 -5.02 -9.21 16.67
CA TRP A 44 -3.86 -10.07 16.99
C TRP A 44 -3.45 -9.85 18.44
N SER A 45 -3.00 -10.89 19.13
CA SER A 45 -2.43 -10.71 20.46
C SER A 45 -1.02 -10.13 20.37
N ASP A 46 -0.59 -9.35 21.38
CA ASP A 46 0.74 -8.77 21.42
C ASP A 46 1.83 -9.84 21.32
N ASN A 47 1.63 -10.98 22.00
CA ASN A 47 2.53 -12.13 21.92
C ASN A 47 2.55 -12.75 20.50
N ALA A 48 1.45 -12.71 19.76
CA ALA A 48 1.41 -13.15 18.38
C ALA A 48 2.20 -12.21 17.48
N LEU A 49 2.02 -10.91 17.63
CA LEU A 49 2.77 -9.90 16.86
C LEU A 49 4.27 -9.99 17.15
N ALA A 50 4.67 -10.04 18.43
CA ALA A 50 6.07 -10.20 18.82
C ALA A 50 6.70 -11.50 18.28
N THR A 51 5.91 -12.58 18.16
CA THR A 51 6.40 -13.84 17.60
C THR A 51 6.66 -13.76 16.10
N LEU A 52 5.95 -12.90 15.37
CA LEU A 52 6.15 -12.69 13.92
C LEU A 52 7.36 -11.81 13.61
N GLU A 53 7.78 -11.00 14.59
CA GLU A 53 8.97 -10.17 14.44
C GLU A 53 10.24 -11.01 14.43
N ASN A 54 11.26 -10.53 13.73
CA ASN A 54 12.62 -11.11 13.70
C ASN A 54 12.69 -12.58 13.27
N GLN A 55 11.73 -13.04 12.48
CA GLN A 55 11.74 -14.40 11.93
C GLN A 55 12.67 -14.52 10.71
N ASP A 56 13.44 -15.62 10.65
CA ASP A 56 14.23 -15.99 9.46
C ASP A 56 13.81 -17.40 8.97
N PRO A 57 13.33 -17.54 7.73
CA PRO A 57 12.94 -16.49 6.80
C PRO A 57 11.79 -15.61 7.33
N PRO A 58 11.65 -14.38 6.80
CA PRO A 58 10.66 -13.43 7.32
C PRO A 58 9.23 -13.92 7.13
N VAL A 59 8.34 -13.51 8.04
CA VAL A 59 6.91 -13.80 7.98
C VAL A 59 6.14 -12.52 7.68
N THR A 60 5.36 -12.52 6.61
CA THR A 60 4.46 -11.43 6.27
C THR A 60 3.07 -11.72 6.81
N LYS A 61 2.57 -10.83 7.64
CA LYS A 61 1.20 -10.83 8.12
C LYS A 61 0.30 -10.14 7.11
N ILE A 62 -0.79 -10.80 6.71
CA ILE A 62 -1.85 -10.24 5.87
C ILE A 62 -3.16 -10.38 6.66
N ASP A 63 -3.66 -9.28 7.19
CA ASP A 63 -4.90 -9.21 7.96
C ASP A 63 -6.07 -8.70 7.12
N LEU A 64 -7.26 -8.64 7.75
CA LEU A 64 -8.48 -8.19 7.08
C LEU A 64 -8.31 -6.80 6.46
N GLU A 65 -7.64 -5.87 7.15
CA GLU A 65 -7.43 -4.51 6.64
C GLU A 65 -6.63 -4.52 5.33
N ILE A 66 -5.55 -5.31 5.26
CA ILE A 66 -4.75 -5.46 4.04
C ILE A 66 -5.57 -6.09 2.90
N LEU A 67 -6.41 -7.09 3.23
CA LEU A 67 -7.29 -7.72 2.25
C LEU A 67 -8.34 -6.75 1.69
N GLU A 68 -8.96 -5.94 2.55
CA GLU A 68 -9.95 -4.94 2.15
C GLU A 68 -9.35 -3.81 1.31
N GLN A 69 -8.14 -3.39 1.65
CA GLN A 69 -7.38 -2.39 0.89
C GLN A 69 -6.79 -2.92 -0.41
N SER A 70 -6.88 -4.22 -0.66
CA SER A 70 -6.37 -4.86 -1.87
C SER A 70 -6.98 -4.24 -3.13
N VAL A 71 -6.17 -4.12 -4.16
CA VAL A 71 -6.60 -3.70 -5.51
C VAL A 71 -7.41 -4.78 -6.24
N ILE A 72 -7.50 -5.99 -5.68
CA ILE A 72 -8.27 -7.09 -6.24
C ILE A 72 -9.75 -6.93 -5.89
N ASP A 73 -10.61 -7.11 -6.86
CA ASP A 73 -12.04 -7.23 -6.68
C ASP A 73 -12.41 -8.67 -6.28
N TRP A 74 -12.40 -8.92 -4.97
CA TRP A 74 -12.66 -10.25 -4.42
C TRP A 74 -14.06 -10.77 -4.73
N SER A 75 -15.07 -9.89 -4.91
CA SER A 75 -16.43 -10.30 -5.27
C SER A 75 -16.45 -10.98 -6.64
N LYS A 76 -15.75 -10.40 -7.60
CA LYS A 76 -15.64 -10.97 -8.95
C LYS A 76 -14.74 -12.21 -9.01
N PHE A 77 -13.75 -12.30 -8.11
CA PHE A 77 -12.92 -13.51 -8.02
C PHE A 77 -13.74 -14.73 -7.59
N ALA A 78 -14.67 -14.58 -6.65
CA ALA A 78 -15.55 -15.67 -6.21
C ALA A 78 -16.40 -16.24 -7.35
N GLU A 79 -16.90 -15.37 -8.25
CA GLU A 79 -17.75 -15.76 -9.37
C GLU A 79 -16.95 -16.36 -10.55
N LYS A 80 -15.89 -15.67 -10.95
CA LYS A 80 -15.16 -15.97 -12.21
C LYS A 80 -13.91 -16.81 -12.02
N LYS A 81 -13.44 -17.00 -10.78
CA LYS A 81 -12.14 -17.62 -10.43
C LYS A 81 -10.96 -16.98 -11.17
N GLN A 82 -11.10 -15.73 -11.57
CA GLN A 82 -10.08 -14.93 -12.23
C GLN A 82 -9.80 -13.69 -11.41
N VAL A 83 -8.53 -13.32 -11.35
CA VAL A 83 -8.12 -12.08 -10.68
C VAL A 83 -8.62 -10.89 -11.49
N VAL A 84 -9.53 -10.12 -10.92
CA VAL A 84 -10.05 -8.88 -11.48
C VAL A 84 -9.61 -7.74 -10.57
N PHE A 85 -8.99 -6.72 -11.16
CA PHE A 85 -8.60 -5.54 -10.40
C PHE A 85 -9.75 -4.55 -10.29
N LYS A 86 -9.85 -3.88 -9.15
CA LYS A 86 -10.72 -2.72 -8.98
C LYS A 86 -10.32 -1.64 -9.99
N PRO A 87 -11.27 -0.87 -10.56
CA PRO A 87 -10.93 0.25 -11.41
C PRO A 87 -10.14 1.29 -10.62
N LYS A 88 -9.15 1.90 -11.27
CA LYS A 88 -8.40 3.01 -10.67
C LYS A 88 -9.30 4.22 -10.48
N LYS A 89 -8.98 5.04 -9.50
CA LYS A 89 -9.71 6.28 -9.23
C LYS A 89 -9.61 7.25 -10.41
N GLU A 90 -10.70 7.93 -10.68
CA GLU A 90 -10.73 9.03 -11.64
C GLU A 90 -10.69 10.38 -10.91
N LEU A 91 -10.12 11.37 -11.58
CA LEU A 91 -10.08 12.73 -11.06
C LEU A 91 -11.48 13.33 -11.01
N ARG A 92 -11.85 13.86 -9.85
CA ARG A 92 -13.06 14.68 -9.68
C ARG A 92 -12.84 16.07 -10.31
N ASP A 93 -13.91 16.82 -10.56
CA ASP A 93 -13.82 18.08 -11.29
C ASP A 93 -12.90 19.12 -10.65
N HIS A 94 -12.94 19.26 -9.32
CA HIS A 94 -12.01 20.15 -8.60
C HIS A 94 -10.54 19.69 -8.70
N GLN A 95 -10.28 18.39 -8.82
CA GLN A 95 -8.94 17.83 -9.00
C GLN A 95 -8.46 18.02 -10.45
N LYS A 96 -9.38 17.91 -11.43
CA LYS A 96 -9.10 18.25 -12.83
C LYS A 96 -8.74 19.72 -12.97
N ALA A 97 -9.52 20.60 -12.33
CA ALA A 97 -9.24 22.04 -12.30
C ALA A 97 -7.86 22.35 -11.67
N ALA A 98 -7.54 21.71 -10.54
CA ALA A 98 -6.25 21.84 -9.89
C ALA A 98 -5.09 21.40 -10.81
N LEU A 99 -5.22 20.24 -11.45
CA LEU A 99 -4.22 19.74 -12.41
C LEU A 99 -4.05 20.69 -13.60
N SER A 100 -5.14 21.21 -14.15
CA SER A 100 -5.10 22.19 -15.25
C SER A 100 -4.38 23.47 -14.82
N SER A 101 -4.71 24.03 -13.65
CA SER A 101 -4.06 25.22 -13.13
C SER A 101 -2.55 25.04 -12.93
N VAL A 102 -2.12 23.88 -12.45
CA VAL A 102 -0.69 23.56 -12.29
C VAL A 102 0.00 23.50 -13.66
N LYS A 103 -0.63 22.87 -14.65
CA LYS A 103 -0.07 22.80 -16.01
C LYS A 103 0.09 24.20 -16.64
N ILE A 104 -0.94 25.04 -16.54
CA ILE A 104 -0.89 26.42 -17.02
C ILE A 104 0.25 27.18 -16.34
N GLY A 105 0.33 27.12 -15.01
CA GLY A 105 1.39 27.80 -14.25
C GLY A 105 2.79 27.36 -14.66
N LEU A 106 3.05 26.07 -14.68
CA LEU A 106 4.40 25.53 -14.92
C LEU A 106 4.82 25.59 -16.40
N TYR A 107 3.90 25.30 -17.35
CA TYR A 107 4.28 25.16 -18.76
C TYR A 107 3.98 26.39 -19.61
N GLU A 108 2.83 27.04 -19.41
CA GLU A 108 2.44 28.20 -20.21
C GLU A 108 3.04 29.48 -19.63
N GLN A 109 2.87 29.67 -18.32
CA GLN A 109 3.40 30.86 -17.61
C GLN A 109 4.86 30.70 -17.19
N LYS A 110 5.44 29.51 -17.32
CA LYS A 110 6.83 29.16 -16.96
C LYS A 110 7.21 29.54 -15.53
N LEU A 111 6.25 29.38 -14.60
CA LEU A 111 6.50 29.60 -13.19
C LEU A 111 7.39 28.47 -12.65
N GLU A 112 8.42 28.83 -11.88
CA GLU A 112 9.32 27.85 -11.26
C GLU A 112 8.70 27.14 -10.05
N ARG A 113 7.66 27.71 -9.48
CA ARG A 113 6.98 27.20 -8.29
C ARG A 113 5.52 27.65 -8.24
N GLY A 114 4.70 26.88 -7.53
CA GLY A 114 3.31 27.22 -7.29
C GLY A 114 2.85 26.74 -5.91
N LYS A 115 1.70 27.23 -5.48
CA LYS A 115 1.03 26.79 -4.26
C LYS A 115 -0.35 26.27 -4.60
N LEU A 116 -0.59 24.99 -4.30
CA LEU A 116 -1.90 24.36 -4.45
C LEU A 116 -2.59 24.27 -3.07
N ILE A 117 -3.72 24.93 -2.92
CA ILE A 117 -4.52 24.94 -1.69
C ILE A 117 -5.75 24.09 -1.93
N MET A 118 -5.89 23.02 -1.13
CA MET A 118 -7.04 22.11 -1.19
C MET A 118 -7.52 21.80 0.24
N ALA A 119 -8.83 21.70 0.44
CA ALA A 119 -9.43 21.37 1.74
C ALA A 119 -9.05 19.95 2.19
N CYS A 120 -9.22 19.64 3.49
CA CYS A 120 -9.05 18.29 4.00
C CYS A 120 -10.08 17.34 3.36
N GLY A 121 -9.69 16.08 3.11
CA GLY A 121 -10.58 15.08 2.52
C GLY A 121 -10.82 15.20 1.01
N THR A 122 -10.31 16.22 0.33
CA THR A 122 -10.52 16.41 -1.12
C THR A 122 -9.59 15.58 -2.02
N GLY A 123 -8.77 14.68 -1.43
CA GLY A 123 -7.89 13.78 -2.17
C GLY A 123 -6.59 14.44 -2.66
N LYS A 124 -5.95 15.24 -1.78
CA LYS A 124 -4.65 15.90 -2.08
C LYS A 124 -3.58 14.91 -2.55
N THR A 125 -3.47 13.75 -1.90
CA THR A 125 -2.48 12.72 -2.21
C THR A 125 -2.67 12.16 -3.62
N PHE A 126 -3.91 11.87 -4.00
CA PHE A 126 -4.23 11.43 -5.36
C PHE A 126 -4.02 12.53 -6.40
N THR A 127 -4.40 13.76 -6.09
CA THR A 127 -4.17 14.91 -6.97
C THR A 127 -2.68 15.14 -7.21
N SER A 128 -1.85 15.03 -6.16
CA SER A 128 -0.39 15.18 -6.28
C SER A 128 0.25 14.08 -7.14
N LEU A 129 -0.26 12.84 -7.06
CA LEU A 129 0.14 11.76 -7.97
C LEU A 129 -0.13 12.15 -9.43
N LYS A 130 -1.35 12.60 -9.73
CA LYS A 130 -1.73 12.96 -11.10
C LYS A 130 -0.97 14.18 -11.64
N ILE A 131 -0.61 15.10 -10.76
CA ILE A 131 0.30 16.21 -11.10
C ILE A 131 1.70 15.67 -11.42
N ALA A 132 2.23 14.78 -10.59
CA ALA A 132 3.54 14.16 -10.81
C ALA A 132 3.59 13.39 -12.14
N GLU A 133 2.58 12.58 -12.43
CA GLU A 133 2.45 11.85 -13.71
C GLU A 133 2.38 12.80 -14.90
N ALA A 134 1.60 13.87 -14.80
CA ALA A 134 1.39 14.81 -15.89
C ALA A 134 2.59 15.74 -16.11
N CYS A 135 3.31 16.12 -15.05
CA CYS A 135 4.40 17.09 -15.14
C CYS A 135 5.77 16.42 -15.33
N ALA A 136 6.03 15.31 -14.67
CA ALA A 136 7.29 14.61 -14.84
C ALA A 136 7.24 13.58 -15.99
N GLY A 137 6.16 12.80 -16.05
CA GLY A 137 6.02 11.73 -17.04
C GLY A 137 6.88 10.50 -16.73
N ALA A 138 6.87 9.53 -17.65
CA ALA A 138 7.61 8.29 -17.52
C ALA A 138 9.13 8.51 -17.56
N GLY A 139 9.87 7.73 -16.77
CA GLY A 139 11.33 7.75 -16.73
C GLY A 139 11.95 8.97 -16.05
N LYS A 140 11.15 9.85 -15.46
CA LYS A 140 11.63 11.02 -14.72
C LYS A 140 11.58 10.79 -13.22
N ARG A 141 12.27 11.64 -12.46
CA ARG A 141 12.33 11.56 -11.01
C ARG A 141 11.44 12.63 -10.39
N VAL A 142 10.73 12.25 -9.33
CA VAL A 142 9.90 13.14 -8.51
C VAL A 142 10.35 13.02 -7.07
N LEU A 143 10.66 14.12 -6.43
CA LEU A 143 10.88 14.19 -4.99
C LEU A 143 9.58 14.64 -4.33
N PHE A 144 9.03 13.79 -3.47
CA PHE A 144 7.82 14.09 -2.71
C PHE A 144 8.14 14.11 -1.21
N LEU A 145 7.91 15.24 -0.57
CA LEU A 145 8.21 15.44 0.84
C LEU A 145 6.91 15.46 1.66
N VAL A 146 6.89 14.72 2.75
CA VAL A 146 5.77 14.65 3.70
C VAL A 146 6.24 14.88 5.13
N PRO A 147 5.41 15.49 5.98
CA PRO A 147 5.81 15.89 7.32
C PRO A 147 5.75 14.76 8.36
N SER A 148 5.18 13.59 8.02
CA SER A 148 5.04 12.48 8.97
C SER A 148 5.16 11.11 8.32
N LEU A 149 5.52 10.12 9.13
CA LEU A 149 5.66 8.72 8.70
C LEU A 149 4.32 8.11 8.25
N SER A 150 3.23 8.46 8.92
CA SER A 150 1.89 8.01 8.53
C SER A 150 1.48 8.53 7.15
N LEU A 151 1.76 9.79 6.85
CA LEU A 151 1.54 10.35 5.52
C LEU A 151 2.46 9.75 4.46
N LEU A 152 3.69 9.39 4.82
CA LEU A 152 4.60 8.69 3.91
C LEU A 152 4.03 7.31 3.54
N SER A 153 3.63 6.51 4.52
CA SER A 153 3.02 5.19 4.30
C SER A 153 1.74 5.29 3.46
N GLN A 154 0.85 6.21 3.81
CA GLN A 154 -0.37 6.46 3.05
C GLN A 154 -0.08 6.86 1.59
N THR A 155 0.87 7.77 1.38
CA THR A 155 1.24 8.24 0.05
C THR A 155 1.82 7.11 -0.80
N LEU A 156 2.74 6.33 -0.24
CA LEU A 156 3.33 5.19 -0.94
C LEU A 156 2.26 4.18 -1.35
N THR A 157 1.30 3.89 -0.46
CA THR A 157 0.21 2.97 -0.74
C THR A 157 -0.68 3.49 -1.86
N GLU A 158 -1.18 4.71 -1.73
CA GLU A 158 -2.10 5.31 -2.71
C GLU A 158 -1.43 5.51 -4.08
N TRP A 159 -0.18 5.99 -4.10
CA TRP A 159 0.54 6.18 -5.36
C TRP A 159 0.83 4.88 -6.07
N THR A 160 1.23 3.83 -5.34
CA THR A 160 1.49 2.50 -5.93
C THR A 160 0.22 1.88 -6.51
N GLN A 161 -0.92 2.05 -5.83
CA GLN A 161 -2.19 1.49 -6.27
C GLN A 161 -2.81 2.25 -7.45
N GLU A 162 -2.70 3.58 -7.44
CA GLU A 162 -3.44 4.45 -8.36
C GLU A 162 -2.60 5.00 -9.52
N SER A 163 -1.29 4.78 -9.51
CA SER A 163 -0.44 5.23 -10.61
C SER A 163 -0.78 4.53 -11.92
N THR A 164 -0.86 5.31 -12.99
CA THR A 164 -0.98 4.82 -14.36
C THR A 164 0.37 4.63 -15.03
N THR A 165 1.40 5.28 -14.50
CA THR A 165 2.79 5.15 -14.93
C THR A 165 3.53 4.21 -13.95
N PRO A 166 4.34 3.25 -14.42
CA PRO A 166 5.14 2.41 -13.53
C PRO A 166 5.99 3.25 -12.58
N LEU A 167 5.88 2.99 -11.27
CA LEU A 167 6.60 3.68 -10.22
C LEU A 167 7.65 2.75 -9.59
N HIS A 168 8.87 3.28 -9.46
CA HIS A 168 9.90 2.74 -8.58
C HIS A 168 10.05 3.69 -7.40
N SER A 169 9.48 3.32 -6.25
CA SER A 169 9.45 4.19 -5.08
C SER A 169 10.62 3.89 -4.15
N TYR A 170 11.29 4.95 -3.69
CA TYR A 170 12.28 4.91 -2.62
C TYR A 170 11.78 5.79 -1.48
N ALA A 171 11.77 5.26 -0.26
CA ALA A 171 11.43 6.03 0.92
C ALA A 171 12.67 6.26 1.77
N VAL A 172 12.85 7.49 2.22
CA VAL A 172 13.91 7.87 3.16
C VAL A 172 13.23 8.44 4.41
N CYS A 173 13.36 7.75 5.53
CA CYS A 173 12.76 8.13 6.80
C CYS A 173 13.54 7.51 7.97
N SER A 174 13.22 7.94 9.19
CA SER A 174 13.83 7.40 10.41
C SER A 174 13.29 6.02 10.81
N ASP A 175 12.18 5.57 10.23
CA ASP A 175 11.55 4.28 10.53
C ASP A 175 11.91 3.27 9.43
N THR A 176 12.58 2.19 9.82
CA THR A 176 13.01 1.13 8.91
C THR A 176 11.88 0.20 8.44
N GLU A 177 10.69 0.27 9.05
CA GLU A 177 9.53 -0.54 8.69
C GLU A 177 8.68 0.06 7.55
N ILE A 178 8.82 1.38 7.31
CA ILE A 178 8.13 2.03 6.20
C ILE A 178 8.77 1.63 4.87
N GLY A 179 7.98 0.99 4.04
CA GLY A 179 8.41 0.45 2.75
C GLY A 179 8.64 -1.06 2.73
N LYS A 180 8.94 -1.71 3.86
CA LYS A 180 9.09 -3.18 3.92
C LYS A 180 7.77 -3.94 3.71
N LYS A 181 6.64 -3.31 3.98
CA LYS A 181 5.30 -3.92 3.82
C LYS A 181 4.85 -4.07 2.36
N LYS A 182 5.66 -3.65 1.38
CA LYS A 182 5.26 -3.57 -0.03
C LYS A 182 5.94 -4.56 -0.96
N ASP A 183 6.87 -5.34 -0.46
CA ASP A 183 7.50 -6.42 -1.22
C ASP A 183 6.76 -7.77 -1.05
N ALA A 184 5.47 -7.70 -0.79
CA ALA A 184 4.61 -8.89 -0.71
C ALA A 184 3.88 -9.15 -2.02
#